data_5baf308c08e26b10af2a40bc1c34e73a
#
_entry.id   5baf308c08e26b10af2a40bc1c34e73a
#
_cell.length_a   1.000
_cell.length_b   1.000
_cell.length_c   1.000
_cell.angle_alpha   90.00
_cell.angle_beta   90.00
_cell.angle_gamma   90.00
#
_symmetry.space_group_name_H-M   'P 1'
#
loop_
_entity.id
_entity.type
_entity.pdbx_description
1 polymer ?
#
loop_
_entity_poly.entity_id
_entity_poly.type
_entity_poly.pdbx_seq_one_letter_code
_entity_poly.pdbx_strand_id
1 'polypeptide(L)'
;MQILKNKVYNHFNDFQFMTTIDEAKNMRSGINVEGTVERKEDVRTVNTKAGSTVDVANAYLVDNGMEIKITLWAEDANNIQNGDKIKIENGYTNEFKGEVQLGKGKFGKLEKI
;
A
#
# COMPACT_ATOMS: atom_id res chain seq x y z
N MET A 1 -5.60 -16.74 -21.45
CA MET A 1 -5.65 -16.71 -21.04
C MET A 1 -5.29 -16.58 -20.48
N GLN A 2 -5.16 -16.29 -19.98
CA GLN A 2 -5.02 -16.03 -19.40
C GLN A 2 -4.78 -15.95 -18.69
N ILE A 3 -4.65 -15.93 -18.27
CA ILE A 3 -4.45 -15.75 -17.61
C ILE A 3 -4.07 -15.73 -17.03
N LEU A 4 -3.75 -15.86 -16.59
CA LEU A 4 -3.43 -15.77 -16.00
C LEU A 4 -3.11 -15.88 -15.40
N LYS A 5 -2.88 -15.93 -15.00
CA LYS A 5 -2.81 -15.95 -14.36
C LYS A 5 -3.18 -15.78 -13.86
N ASN A 6 -3.46 -15.84 -13.58
CA ASN A 6 -4.08 -15.54 -13.18
C ASN A 6 -4.72 -15.23 -13.04
N LYS A 7 -5.13 -14.97 -12.92
CA LYS A 7 -5.99 -14.64 -12.81
C LYS A 7 -6.59 -14.27 -13.30
N VAL A 8 -6.90 -14.32 -13.36
CA VAL A 8 -7.61 -13.96 -13.85
C VAL A 8 -8.27 -13.55 -13.98
N TYR A 9 -8.76 -13.14 -14.11
CA TYR A 9 -9.47 -12.58 -14.25
C TYR A 9 -10.38 -12.26 -14.41
N ASN A 10 -10.99 -11.91 -14.26
CA ASN A 10 -11.86 -11.57 -14.40
C ASN A 10 -12.31 -10.86 -14.68
N HIS A 11 -12.73 -10.19 -14.82
CA HIS A 11 -13.28 -9.52 -15.16
C HIS A 11 -13.12 -8.74 -15.65
N PHE A 12 -13.37 -8.46 -16.30
CA PHE A 12 -12.97 -7.63 -16.71
C PHE A 12 -12.98 -6.42 -16.69
N ASN A 13 -13.59 -5.99 -17.14
CA ASN A 13 -13.72 -4.64 -17.05
C ASN A 13 -13.25 -4.08 -15.78
N ASP A 14 -13.65 -4.55 -14.83
CA ASP A 14 -13.08 -4.27 -13.54
C ASP A 14 -11.77 -4.89 -13.40
N PHE A 15 -11.26 -5.40 -14.47
CA PHE A 15 -9.96 -6.03 -14.47
C PHE A 15 -8.89 -4.99 -14.19
N GLN A 16 -8.11 -5.22 -13.17
CA GLN A 16 -7.00 -4.37 -12.84
C GLN A 16 -5.74 -5.19 -12.79
N PHE A 17 -4.69 -4.65 -13.36
CA PHE A 17 -3.39 -5.28 -13.22
C PHE A 17 -2.90 -5.10 -11.81
N MET A 18 -2.59 -6.22 -11.17
CA MET A 18 -1.89 -6.20 -9.90
C MET A 18 -0.40 -6.25 -10.19
N THR A 19 0.33 -5.27 -9.69
CA THR A 19 1.77 -5.27 -9.85
C THR A 19 2.39 -6.06 -8.69
N THR A 20 3.60 -6.55 -8.92
CA THR A 20 4.35 -7.15 -7.81
C THR A 20 4.93 -6.04 -6.96
N ILE A 21 5.34 -6.40 -5.75
CA ILE A 21 5.96 -5.43 -4.86
C ILE A 21 7.24 -4.87 -5.45
N ASP A 22 8.06 -5.73 -6.08
CA ASP A 22 9.30 -5.24 -6.70
C ASP A 22 9.01 -4.30 -7.86
N GLU A 23 7.98 -4.57 -8.66
CA GLU A 23 7.61 -3.65 -9.72
C GLU A 23 7.15 -2.31 -9.16
N ALA A 24 6.39 -2.35 -8.06
CA ALA A 24 5.89 -1.12 -7.45
C ALA A 24 7.01 -0.20 -7.02
N LYS A 25 8.15 -0.74 -6.63
CA LYS A 25 9.29 0.08 -6.19
C LYS A 25 9.83 0.95 -7.31
N ASN A 26 9.56 0.60 -8.55
CA ASN A 26 10.04 1.36 -9.71
C ASN A 26 8.94 2.22 -10.32
N MET A 27 7.77 2.27 -9.70
CA MET A 27 6.65 3.06 -10.19
C MET A 27 6.45 4.26 -9.28
N ARG A 28 5.83 5.31 -9.80
CA ARG A 28 5.56 6.51 -9.02
C ARG A 28 4.11 6.61 -8.59
N SER A 29 3.19 6.13 -9.40
CA SER A 29 1.77 6.27 -9.13
C SER A 29 1.01 5.19 -9.88
N GLY A 30 -0.30 5.17 -9.67
CA GLY A 30 -1.15 4.18 -10.33
C GLY A 30 -0.86 2.77 -9.90
N ILE A 31 -0.44 2.57 -8.67
CA ILE A 31 0.07 1.29 -8.20
C ILE A 31 -1.06 0.49 -7.56
N ASN A 32 -1.26 -0.74 -8.04
CA ASN A 32 -2.24 -1.67 -7.50
C ASN A 32 -1.48 -2.89 -7.00
N VAL A 33 -1.50 -3.12 -5.69
CA VAL A 33 -0.66 -4.16 -5.10
C VAL A 33 -1.36 -4.74 -3.86
N GLU A 34 -1.08 -6.01 -3.57
CA GLU A 34 -1.60 -6.70 -2.40
C GLU A 34 -0.45 -7.27 -1.59
N GLY A 35 -0.71 -7.48 -0.32
CA GLY A 35 0.25 -8.14 0.53
C GLY A 35 -0.22 -8.20 1.96
N THR A 36 0.65 -8.74 2.81
CA THR A 36 0.39 -8.88 4.24
C THR A 36 1.20 -7.84 4.99
N VAL A 37 0.58 -7.21 5.97
CA VAL A 37 1.22 -6.18 6.77
C VAL A 37 2.08 -6.83 7.83
N GLU A 38 3.33 -6.37 7.93
CA GLU A 38 4.28 -6.85 8.95
C GLU A 38 5.07 -5.69 9.52
N ARG A 39 5.58 -5.90 10.71
CA ARG A 39 6.48 -4.95 11.38
C ARG A 39 5.92 -3.54 11.45
N LYS A 40 4.64 -3.46 11.78
CA LYS A 40 3.99 -2.16 11.95
C LYS A 40 4.58 -1.48 13.18
N GLU A 41 4.96 -0.22 13.00
CA GLU A 41 5.47 0.60 14.09
C GLU A 41 4.31 1.21 14.86
N ASP A 42 4.61 1.78 16.03
CA ASP A 42 3.59 2.44 16.82
C ASP A 42 3.02 3.63 16.08
N VAL A 43 1.73 3.87 16.29
CA VAL A 43 1.06 5.03 15.72
C VAL A 43 1.61 6.28 16.41
N ARG A 44 1.93 7.29 15.60
CA ARG A 44 2.33 8.60 16.11
C ARG A 44 1.45 9.66 15.49
N THR A 45 1.35 10.79 16.16
CA THR A 45 0.55 11.92 15.69
C THR A 45 1.49 13.00 15.20
N VAL A 46 1.25 13.49 13.99
CA VAL A 46 2.08 14.54 13.39
C VAL A 46 1.23 15.73 13.03
N ASN A 47 1.87 16.89 12.95
CA ASN A 47 1.20 18.13 12.55
C ASN A 47 1.16 18.22 11.04
N THR A 48 0.03 18.66 10.50
CA THR A 48 -0.10 18.89 9.07
C THR A 48 0.14 20.36 8.77
N LYS A 49 0.36 20.66 7.49
CA LYS A 49 0.55 22.03 7.06
C LYS A 49 -0.70 22.87 7.27
N ALA A 50 -1.85 22.23 7.35
CA ALA A 50 -3.12 22.93 7.56
C ALA A 50 -3.36 23.30 9.01
N GLY A 51 -2.43 22.95 9.91
CA GLY A 51 -2.57 23.31 11.32
C GLY A 51 -3.33 22.31 12.15
N SER A 52 -3.64 21.13 11.58
CA SER A 52 -4.31 20.07 12.32
C SER A 52 -3.32 18.95 12.59
N THR A 53 -3.80 17.85 13.16
CA THR A 53 -2.96 16.69 13.41
C THR A 53 -3.53 15.49 12.70
N VAL A 54 -2.68 14.49 12.42
CA VAL A 54 -3.10 13.25 11.81
C VAL A 54 -2.25 12.11 12.36
N ASP A 55 -2.87 10.96 12.55
CA ASP A 55 -2.16 9.75 12.97
C ASP A 55 -1.46 9.13 11.78
N VAL A 56 -0.27 8.60 12.02
CA VAL A 56 0.52 7.96 10.98
C VAL A 56 1.28 6.79 11.59
N ALA A 57 1.46 5.74 10.80
CA ALA A 57 2.28 4.60 11.21
C ALA A 57 2.94 4.01 9.97
N ASN A 58 4.17 3.55 10.14
CA ASN A 58 4.87 2.85 9.09
C ASN A 58 4.77 1.34 9.33
N ALA A 59 4.85 0.59 8.25
CA ALA A 59 4.85 -0.86 8.32
C ALA A 59 5.50 -1.37 7.04
N TYR A 60 5.49 -2.67 6.86
CA TYR A 60 5.96 -3.29 5.62
C TYR A 60 4.84 -4.10 5.02
N LEU A 61 4.76 -4.05 3.69
CA LEU A 61 3.84 -4.89 2.93
C LEU A 61 4.67 -5.99 2.31
N VAL A 62 4.29 -7.23 2.55
CA VAL A 62 5.09 -8.40 2.17
C VAL A 62 4.24 -9.32 1.30
N ASP A 63 4.82 -9.79 0.20
CA ASP A 63 4.17 -10.75 -0.68
C ASP A 63 5.23 -11.50 -1.48
N ASN A 64 5.14 -12.83 -1.51
CA ASN A 64 6.06 -13.66 -2.29
C ASN A 64 7.53 -13.38 -2.01
N GLY A 65 7.87 -13.14 -0.75
CA GLY A 65 9.26 -12.89 -0.39
C GLY A 65 9.75 -11.49 -0.71
N MET A 66 8.88 -10.64 -1.26
CA MET A 66 9.22 -9.25 -1.54
C MET A 66 8.60 -8.35 -0.48
N GLU A 67 9.21 -7.22 -0.23
CA GLU A 67 8.65 -6.29 0.75
C GLU A 67 8.87 -4.85 0.32
N ILE A 68 7.96 -3.97 0.76
CA ILE A 68 8.08 -2.54 0.54
C ILE A 68 7.56 -1.84 1.79
N LYS A 69 8.22 -0.77 2.17
CA LYS A 69 7.74 0.02 3.30
C LYS A 69 6.48 0.76 2.91
N ILE A 70 5.49 0.77 3.81
CA ILE A 70 4.24 1.50 3.58
C ILE A 70 4.03 2.51 4.68
N THR A 71 3.31 3.57 4.34
CA THR A 71 2.90 4.58 5.31
C THR A 71 1.39 4.56 5.39
N LEU A 72 0.89 4.39 6.60
CA LEU A 72 -0.55 4.34 6.89
C LEU A 72 -0.95 5.66 7.53
N TRP A 73 -2.02 6.26 7.03
CA TRP A 73 -2.48 7.58 7.46
C TRP A 73 -3.87 7.53 8.06
N ALA A 74 -4.09 8.36 9.07
CA ALA A 74 -5.42 8.57 9.65
C ALA A 74 -6.00 7.25 10.17
N GLU A 75 -7.19 6.91 9.73
CA GLU A 75 -7.86 5.71 10.20
C GLU A 75 -7.09 4.44 9.86
N ASP A 76 -6.41 4.41 8.72
CA ASP A 76 -5.63 3.24 8.33
C ASP A 76 -4.52 2.99 9.35
N ALA A 77 -3.91 4.05 9.88
CA ALA A 77 -2.85 3.90 10.87
C ALA A 77 -3.34 3.15 12.11
N ASN A 78 -4.60 3.32 12.46
CA ASN A 78 -5.17 2.70 13.65
C ASN A 78 -5.83 1.36 13.37
N ASN A 79 -6.38 1.19 12.17
CA ASN A 79 -7.18 0.01 11.86
C ASN A 79 -6.40 -1.15 11.29
N ILE A 80 -5.29 -0.87 10.60
CA ILE A 80 -4.49 -1.91 9.97
C ILE A 80 -3.50 -2.46 10.99
N GLN A 81 -3.46 -3.78 11.13
CA GLN A 81 -2.60 -4.43 12.10
C GLN A 81 -1.68 -5.43 11.42
N ASN A 82 -0.64 -5.83 12.13
CA ASN A 82 0.24 -6.90 11.65
C ASN A 82 -0.57 -8.15 11.37
N GLY A 83 -0.30 -8.78 10.23
CA GLY A 83 -1.01 -9.97 9.81
C GLY A 83 -2.20 -9.70 8.92
N ASP A 84 -2.66 -8.46 8.83
CA ASP A 84 -3.76 -8.12 7.94
C ASP A 84 -3.30 -8.22 6.50
N LYS A 85 -4.16 -8.78 5.65
CA LYS A 85 -3.93 -8.78 4.22
C LYS A 85 -4.68 -7.60 3.64
N ILE A 86 -3.98 -6.78 2.89
CA ILE A 86 -4.55 -5.55 2.36
C ILE A 86 -4.29 -5.41 0.87
N LYS A 87 -5.10 -4.60 0.24
CA LYS A 87 -4.95 -4.22 -1.15
C LYS A 87 -4.91 -2.71 -1.24
N ILE A 88 -3.94 -2.19 -1.98
CA ILE A 88 -3.83 -0.76 -2.25
C ILE A 88 -4.07 -0.54 -3.72
N GLU A 89 -5.02 0.34 -4.04
CA GLU A 89 -5.33 0.71 -5.43
C GLU A 89 -4.95 2.15 -5.65
N ASN A 90 -4.37 2.41 -6.81
CA ASN A 90 -3.95 3.75 -7.21
C ASN A 90 -3.03 4.37 -6.18
N GLY A 91 -2.09 3.56 -5.67
CA GLY A 91 -1.11 4.03 -4.72
C GLY A 91 0.01 4.80 -5.40
N TYR A 92 0.85 5.40 -4.59
CA TYR A 92 1.99 6.13 -5.09
C TYR A 92 3.20 5.85 -4.21
N THR A 93 4.39 6.09 -4.76
CA THR A 93 5.62 5.94 -3.99
C THR A 93 6.36 7.26 -3.91
N ASN A 94 7.15 7.38 -2.86
CA ASN A 94 8.17 8.40 -2.80
C ASN A 94 9.37 7.79 -2.10
N GLU A 95 10.46 8.51 -2.09
CA GLU A 95 11.69 8.01 -1.49
C GLU A 95 12.06 8.90 -0.32
N PHE A 96 12.39 8.27 0.80
CA PHE A 96 12.78 8.99 2.00
C PHE A 96 14.02 8.31 2.56
N LYS A 97 15.12 9.06 2.65
CA LYS A 97 16.39 8.57 3.16
C LYS A 97 16.85 7.30 2.44
N GLY A 98 16.65 7.27 1.13
CA GLY A 98 17.09 6.15 0.31
C GLY A 98 16.17 4.97 0.27
N GLU A 99 15.04 5.03 0.96
CA GLU A 99 14.08 3.92 0.96
C GLU A 99 12.78 4.33 0.29
N VAL A 100 12.32 3.48 -0.64
CA VAL A 100 11.06 3.70 -1.34
C VAL A 100 9.92 3.36 -0.40
N GLN A 101 8.94 4.25 -0.30
CA GLN A 101 7.78 4.07 0.54
C GLN A 101 6.51 4.18 -0.30
N LEU A 102 5.57 3.30 -0.03
CA LEU A 102 4.30 3.24 -0.74
C LEU A 102 3.19 3.80 0.16
N GLY A 103 2.32 4.58 -0.42
CA GLY A 103 1.18 5.10 0.29
C GLY A 103 -0.06 5.08 -0.56
N LYS A 104 -1.20 5.22 0.11
CA LYS A 104 -2.48 5.41 -0.55
C LYS A 104 -2.58 6.89 -0.88
N GLY A 105 -2.62 7.26 -2.13
CA GLY A 105 -2.73 8.64 -2.51
C GLY A 105 -4.10 9.21 -2.19
N LYS A 106 -4.25 10.50 -2.50
CA LYS A 106 -5.50 11.22 -2.24
C LYS A 106 -6.69 10.52 -2.89
N PHE A 107 -6.47 9.95 -4.06
CA PHE A 107 -7.53 9.26 -4.80
C PHE A 107 -7.35 7.75 -4.77
N GLY A 108 -6.47 7.27 -3.92
CA GLY A 108 -6.25 5.86 -3.79
C GLY A 108 -7.18 5.22 -2.78
N LYS A 109 -7.09 3.90 -2.70
CA LYS A 109 -7.92 3.13 -1.81
C LYS A 109 -7.08 2.05 -1.15
N LEU A 110 -7.33 1.81 0.14
CA LEU A 110 -6.69 0.75 0.89
C LEU A 110 -7.77 0.00 1.63
N GLU A 111 -7.82 -1.31 1.47
CA GLU A 111 -8.83 -2.12 2.16
C GLU A 111 -8.26 -3.47 2.55
N LYS A 112 -8.83 -4.01 3.63
CA LYS A 112 -8.52 -5.38 4.04
C LYS A 112 -9.20 -6.35 3.11
N ILE A 113 -8.53 -7.43 2.80
CA ILE A 113 -9.09 -8.47 1.93
C ILE A 113 -9.02 -9.83 2.57
#